data_77758cc28251a85602a8ccc91d7c97d4
#
_entry.id   77758cc28251a85602a8ccc91d7c97d4
#
_cell.length_a   1.000
_cell.length_b   1.000
_cell.length_c   1.000
_cell.angle_alpha   90.00
_cell.angle_beta   90.00
_cell.angle_gamma   90.00
#
_symmetry.space_group_name_H-M   'P 1'
#
loop_
_entity.id
_entity.type
_entity.pdbx_description
1 polymer ?
#
loop_
_entity_poly.entity_id
_entity_poly.type
_entity_poly.pdbx_seq_one_letter_code
_entity_poly.pdbx_strand_id
1 'polypeptide(L)'
;MNRPNFIELPAADLGAAKSFYAGLFGWSLTDFGPTYSCTMTGDVDVGLQGDRRDAPQAPLPVVAVDDLEAALAAVTTLGGTVVKPIFSFPGGRRFHFRDPNGNELAAWKAE
;
A
#
# COMPACT_ATOMS: atom_id res chain seq x y z
N MET A 1 11.06 13.00 2.83
CA MET A 1 10.64 13.29 1.46
C MET A 1 9.36 12.52 1.15
N ASN A 2 8.36 13.18 0.58
CA ASN A 2 7.06 12.55 0.32
C ASN A 2 7.06 11.97 -1.09
N ARG A 3 7.17 10.64 -1.18
CA ARG A 3 7.23 9.98 -2.49
C ARG A 3 6.58 8.60 -2.43
N PRO A 4 5.97 8.14 -3.54
CA PRO A 4 5.48 6.77 -3.61
C PRO A 4 6.67 5.80 -3.61
N ASN A 5 6.63 4.81 -2.71
CA ASN A 5 7.65 3.78 -2.63
C ASN A 5 7.07 2.39 -2.45
N PHE A 6 5.76 2.24 -2.57
CA PHE A 6 5.09 0.95 -2.44
C PHE A 6 3.83 0.95 -3.29
N ILE A 7 3.52 -0.20 -3.89
CA ILE A 7 2.27 -0.41 -4.62
C ILE A 7 1.63 -1.68 -4.06
N GLU A 8 0.41 -1.58 -3.55
CA GLU A 8 -0.32 -2.74 -3.08
C GLU A 8 -1.31 -3.20 -4.13
N LEU A 9 -1.27 -4.47 -4.47
CA LEU A 9 -2.17 -5.08 -5.45
C LEU A 9 -3.14 -6.03 -4.76
N PRO A 10 -4.42 -5.98 -5.12
CA PRO A 10 -5.33 -7.04 -4.69
C PRO A 10 -4.97 -8.34 -5.40
N ALA A 11 -4.89 -9.44 -4.65
CA ALA A 11 -4.44 -10.73 -5.16
C ALA A 11 -5.27 -11.85 -4.54
N ALA A 12 -6.54 -11.96 -4.96
CA ALA A 12 -7.46 -12.96 -4.42
C ALA A 12 -6.91 -14.38 -4.55
N ASP A 13 -6.19 -14.66 -5.63
CA ASP A 13 -5.40 -15.89 -5.78
C ASP A 13 -3.92 -15.53 -5.61
N LEU A 14 -3.46 -15.53 -4.36
CA LEU A 14 -2.11 -15.13 -4.03
C LEU A 14 -1.06 -16.03 -4.68
N GLY A 15 -1.28 -17.34 -4.69
CA GLY A 15 -0.34 -18.29 -5.30
C GLY A 15 -0.16 -18.04 -6.78
N ALA A 16 -1.24 -17.81 -7.51
CA ALA A 16 -1.19 -17.51 -8.95
C ALA A 16 -0.47 -16.19 -9.21
N ALA A 17 -0.73 -15.16 -8.40
CA ALA A 17 -0.07 -13.86 -8.52
C ALA A 17 1.44 -13.98 -8.29
N LYS A 18 1.85 -14.68 -7.23
CA LYS A 18 3.26 -14.90 -6.93
C LYS A 18 3.98 -15.60 -8.09
N SER A 19 3.40 -16.67 -8.61
CA SER A 19 3.98 -17.40 -9.73
C SER A 19 4.10 -16.55 -10.98
N PHE A 20 3.05 -15.77 -11.26
CA PHE A 20 3.03 -14.90 -12.43
C PHE A 20 4.14 -13.85 -12.39
N TYR A 21 4.23 -13.10 -11.29
CA TYR A 21 5.22 -12.01 -11.20
C TYR A 21 6.64 -12.51 -11.04
N ALA A 22 6.84 -13.62 -10.31
CA ALA A 22 8.16 -14.23 -10.22
C ALA A 22 8.63 -14.74 -11.58
N GLY A 23 7.74 -15.35 -12.35
CA GLY A 23 8.06 -15.85 -13.69
C GLY A 23 8.30 -14.74 -14.70
N LEU A 24 7.45 -13.69 -14.66
CA LEU A 24 7.51 -12.61 -15.65
C LEU A 24 8.69 -11.67 -15.40
N PHE A 25 8.89 -11.26 -14.16
CA PHE A 25 9.87 -10.22 -13.80
C PHE A 25 11.05 -10.73 -12.98
N GLY A 26 11.03 -12.00 -12.56
CA GLY A 26 12.09 -12.54 -11.70
C GLY A 26 12.03 -12.00 -10.28
N TRP A 27 10.88 -11.50 -9.82
CA TRP A 27 10.75 -10.95 -8.49
C TRP A 27 10.92 -12.02 -7.41
N SER A 28 11.67 -11.68 -6.35
CA SER A 28 11.70 -12.48 -5.12
C SER A 28 10.63 -11.95 -4.18
N LEU A 29 9.67 -12.81 -3.84
CA LEU A 29 8.54 -12.45 -3.00
C LEU A 29 8.70 -13.10 -1.63
N THR A 30 8.65 -12.28 -0.58
CA THR A 30 8.73 -12.72 0.81
C THR A 30 7.33 -12.79 1.39
N ASP A 31 6.99 -13.94 1.99
CA ASP A 31 5.68 -14.14 2.61
C ASP A 31 5.65 -13.56 4.03
N PHE A 32 4.58 -12.84 4.33
CA PHE A 32 4.28 -12.34 5.66
C PHE A 32 2.92 -12.88 6.07
N GLY A 33 2.90 -14.12 6.54
CA GLY A 33 1.68 -14.84 6.83
C GLY A 33 1.09 -15.49 5.58
N PRO A 34 -0.10 -16.12 5.70
CA PRO A 34 -0.68 -16.93 4.60
C PRO A 34 -1.31 -16.11 3.48
N THR A 35 -1.58 -14.82 3.70
CA THR A 35 -2.35 -14.02 2.74
C THR A 35 -1.60 -12.81 2.19
N TYR A 36 -0.34 -12.59 2.60
CA TYR A 36 0.40 -11.41 2.15
C TYR A 36 1.82 -11.78 1.73
N SER A 37 2.25 -11.20 0.61
CA SER A 37 3.61 -11.39 0.10
C SER A 37 4.08 -10.09 -0.55
N CYS A 38 5.37 -9.79 -0.46
CA CYS A 38 5.88 -8.56 -1.09
C CYS A 38 7.34 -8.70 -1.49
N THR A 39 7.76 -7.83 -2.41
CA THR A 39 9.17 -7.66 -2.72
C THR A 39 9.84 -6.84 -1.62
N MET A 40 11.16 -7.02 -1.46
CA MET A 40 11.93 -6.38 -0.40
C MET A 40 13.20 -5.75 -1.00
N THR A 41 13.03 -4.92 -2.02
CA THR A 41 14.18 -4.27 -2.68
C THR A 41 14.69 -3.07 -1.90
N GLY A 42 13.82 -2.43 -1.10
CA GLY A 42 14.15 -1.20 -0.38
C GLY A 42 14.02 0.06 -1.21
N ASP A 43 13.65 -0.06 -2.48
CA ASP A 43 13.34 1.06 -3.37
C ASP A 43 11.82 1.16 -3.54
N VAL A 44 11.28 0.91 -4.71
CA VAL A 44 9.82 0.79 -4.86
C VAL A 44 9.47 -0.68 -4.78
N ASP A 45 8.64 -1.04 -3.82
CA ASP A 45 8.26 -2.42 -3.60
C ASP A 45 6.78 -2.65 -3.88
N VAL A 46 6.43 -3.91 -4.15
CA VAL A 46 5.07 -4.31 -4.49
C VAL A 46 4.59 -5.36 -3.51
N GLY A 47 3.43 -5.11 -2.91
CA GLY A 47 2.77 -6.05 -2.03
C GLY A 47 1.56 -6.69 -2.70
N LEU A 48 1.38 -7.97 -2.44
CA LEU A 48 0.24 -8.75 -2.93
C LEU A 48 -0.65 -9.07 -1.74
N GLN A 49 -1.85 -8.49 -1.70
CA GLN A 49 -2.78 -8.66 -0.59
C GLN A 49 -3.88 -9.65 -0.98
N GLY A 50 -3.82 -10.84 -0.39
CA GLY A 50 -4.78 -11.91 -0.66
C GLY A 50 -5.98 -11.93 0.29
N ASP A 51 -5.95 -11.17 1.38
CA ASP A 51 -7.08 -11.07 2.30
C ASP A 51 -8.08 -10.07 1.75
N ARG A 52 -9.28 -10.56 1.37
CA ARG A 52 -10.32 -9.73 0.76
C ARG A 52 -10.79 -8.59 1.63
N ARG A 53 -10.69 -8.72 2.95
CA ARG A 53 -11.13 -7.68 3.90
C ARG A 53 -10.19 -6.49 3.89
N ASP A 54 -8.90 -6.73 3.61
CA ASP A 54 -7.87 -5.71 3.63
C ASP A 54 -7.42 -5.29 2.24
N ALA A 55 -7.79 -6.04 1.19
CA ALA A 55 -7.33 -5.78 -0.16
C ALA A 55 -7.96 -4.50 -0.73
N PRO A 56 -7.18 -3.68 -1.43
CA PRO A 56 -7.74 -2.58 -2.20
C PRO A 56 -8.57 -3.12 -3.37
N GLN A 57 -9.45 -2.28 -3.93
CA GLN A 57 -10.26 -2.66 -5.09
C GLN A 57 -9.46 -2.58 -6.40
N ALA A 58 -8.36 -1.87 -6.39
CA ALA A 58 -7.50 -1.62 -7.55
C ALA A 58 -6.07 -1.43 -7.05
N PRO A 59 -5.06 -1.41 -7.93
CA PRO A 59 -3.71 -1.07 -7.52
C PRO A 59 -3.66 0.20 -6.69
N LEU A 60 -3.02 0.14 -5.53
CA LEU A 60 -3.00 1.22 -4.54
C LEU A 60 -1.58 1.77 -4.43
N PRO A 61 -1.31 2.98 -4.93
CA PRO A 61 -0.05 3.66 -4.65
C PRO A 61 0.03 4.02 -3.17
N VAL A 62 1.18 3.79 -2.57
CA VAL A 62 1.43 4.09 -1.15
C VAL A 62 2.59 5.06 -1.07
N VAL A 63 2.35 6.23 -0.50
CA VAL A 63 3.31 7.34 -0.44
C VAL A 63 3.94 7.40 0.93
N ALA A 64 5.27 7.28 0.98
CA ALA A 64 6.02 7.47 2.22
C ALA A 64 6.05 8.97 2.54
N VAL A 65 5.69 9.32 3.77
CA VAL A 65 5.64 10.71 4.22
C VAL A 65 6.50 10.91 5.48
N ASP A 66 6.98 12.12 5.68
CA ASP A 66 7.80 12.45 6.85
C ASP A 66 6.95 12.65 8.11
N ASP A 67 5.75 13.22 7.95
CA ASP A 67 4.83 13.51 9.06
C ASP A 67 3.44 13.00 8.69
N LEU A 68 3.08 11.84 9.23
CA LEU A 68 1.83 11.18 8.88
C LEU A 68 0.61 11.94 9.40
N GLU A 69 0.68 12.45 10.61
CA GLU A 69 -0.41 13.20 11.22
C GLU A 69 -0.68 14.52 10.48
N ALA A 70 0.37 15.21 10.07
CA ALA A 70 0.23 16.44 9.29
C ALA A 70 -0.37 16.16 7.91
N ALA A 71 0.05 15.05 7.27
CA ALA A 71 -0.51 14.64 5.99
C ALA A 71 -2.00 14.34 6.12
N LEU A 72 -2.41 13.61 7.17
CA LEU A 72 -3.80 13.30 7.42
C LEU A 72 -4.64 14.57 7.58
N ALA A 73 -4.16 15.52 8.38
CA ALA A 73 -4.88 16.78 8.63
C ALA A 73 -5.03 17.60 7.34
N ALA A 74 -4.07 17.53 6.43
CA ALA A 74 -4.09 18.32 5.20
C ALA A 74 -5.05 17.77 4.14
N VAL A 75 -5.43 16.50 4.20
CA VAL A 75 -6.24 15.86 3.14
C VAL A 75 -7.54 16.63 2.90
N THR A 76 -8.34 16.86 3.93
CA THR A 76 -9.63 17.54 3.77
C THR A 76 -9.45 19.01 3.43
N THR A 77 -8.48 19.68 4.02
CA THR A 77 -8.17 21.08 3.73
C THR A 77 -7.84 21.28 2.24
N LEU A 78 -7.21 20.30 1.62
CA LEU A 78 -6.77 20.38 0.23
C LEU A 78 -7.77 19.74 -0.76
N GLY A 79 -8.97 19.37 -0.29
CA GLY A 79 -10.03 18.90 -1.17
C GLY A 79 -10.17 17.41 -1.32
N GLY A 80 -9.42 16.63 -0.54
CA GLY A 80 -9.53 15.18 -0.53
C GLY A 80 -10.46 14.66 0.55
N THR A 81 -10.58 13.34 0.65
CA THR A 81 -11.44 12.65 1.63
C THR A 81 -10.66 11.54 2.29
N VAL A 82 -10.67 11.46 3.61
CA VAL A 82 -10.07 10.35 4.35
C VAL A 82 -10.99 9.13 4.24
N VAL A 83 -10.46 8.01 3.71
CA VAL A 83 -11.20 6.75 3.56
C VAL A 83 -11.01 5.88 4.79
N LYS A 84 -9.77 5.75 5.26
CA LYS A 84 -9.42 5.00 6.47
C LYS A 84 -8.52 5.87 7.33
N PRO A 85 -8.87 6.13 8.60
CA PRO A 85 -7.99 6.87 9.50
C PRO A 85 -6.70 6.08 9.78
N ILE A 86 -5.73 6.72 10.44
CA ILE A 86 -4.45 6.10 10.73
C ILE A 86 -4.64 4.78 11.48
N PHE A 87 -3.98 3.75 11.00
CA PHE A 87 -3.91 2.44 11.65
C PHE A 87 -2.50 1.88 11.58
N SER A 88 -2.17 1.02 12.55
CA SER A 88 -0.86 0.38 12.64
C SER A 88 -0.85 -0.95 11.89
N PHE A 89 0.30 -1.27 11.33
CA PHE A 89 0.58 -2.57 10.74
C PHE A 89 2.04 -2.94 11.06
N PRO A 90 2.45 -4.20 10.87
CA PRO A 90 3.87 -4.55 11.07
C PRO A 90 4.78 -3.74 10.16
N GLY A 91 5.59 -2.87 10.76
CA GLY A 91 6.52 -2.02 10.02
C GLY A 91 6.16 -0.54 10.02
N GLY A 92 4.95 -0.14 10.43
CA GLY A 92 4.62 1.27 10.45
C GLY A 92 3.15 1.57 10.70
N ARG A 93 2.77 2.77 10.28
CA ARG A 93 1.38 3.23 10.32
C ARG A 93 1.02 3.84 8.98
N ARG A 94 -0.26 3.78 8.61
CA ARG A 94 -0.75 4.38 7.38
C ARG A 94 -2.20 4.81 7.50
N PHE A 95 -2.64 5.64 6.54
CA PHE A 95 -4.05 5.95 6.35
C PHE A 95 -4.36 5.93 4.85
N HIS A 96 -5.64 5.84 4.49
CA HIS A 96 -6.09 5.86 3.11
C HIS A 96 -6.93 7.10 2.86
N PHE A 97 -6.80 7.65 1.66
CA PHE A 97 -7.54 8.85 1.25
C PHE A 97 -7.91 8.77 -0.23
N ARG A 98 -8.88 9.59 -0.63
CA ARG A 98 -9.15 9.86 -2.05
C ARG A 98 -8.74 11.28 -2.37
N ASP A 99 -8.13 11.43 -3.54
CA ASP A 99 -7.81 12.75 -4.08
C ASP A 99 -9.08 13.42 -4.65
N PRO A 100 -9.02 14.69 -5.10
CA PRO A 100 -10.20 15.36 -5.65
C PRO A 100 -10.82 14.69 -6.87
N ASN A 101 -10.12 13.81 -7.55
CA ASN A 101 -10.63 13.06 -8.70
C ASN A 101 -11.14 11.66 -8.31
N GLY A 102 -11.13 11.30 -7.03
CA GLY A 102 -11.63 10.03 -6.54
C GLY A 102 -10.61 8.89 -6.55
N ASN A 103 -9.34 9.17 -6.88
CA ASN A 103 -8.31 8.13 -6.81
C ASN A 103 -7.96 7.81 -5.37
N GLU A 104 -7.95 6.53 -5.01
CA GLU A 104 -7.55 6.11 -3.67
C GLU A 104 -6.05 5.85 -3.62
N LEU A 105 -5.39 6.45 -2.64
CA LEU A 105 -3.99 6.22 -2.30
C LEU A 105 -3.88 6.00 -0.79
N ALA A 106 -2.72 5.53 -0.36
CA ALA A 106 -2.38 5.51 1.06
C ALA A 106 -1.14 6.37 1.30
N ALA A 107 -1.04 6.90 2.49
CA ALA A 107 0.18 7.55 2.99
C ALA A 107 0.66 6.76 4.20
N TRP A 108 1.98 6.58 4.34
CA TRP A 108 2.53 5.76 5.41
C TRP A 108 3.85 6.31 5.93
N LYS A 109 4.16 5.89 7.15
CA LYS A 109 5.46 6.16 7.77
C LYS A 109 5.95 4.90 8.47
N ALA A 110 7.20 4.55 8.24
CA ALA A 110 7.84 3.41 8.91
C ALA A 110 8.03 3.70 10.40
N GLU A 111 7.82 2.68 11.23
CA GLU A 111 8.01 2.77 12.68
C GLU A 111 8.52 1.46 13.26
#